data_3a0d8eb7268ef5464dd71bdb3116b4b8
#
_entry.id   3a0d8eb7268ef5464dd71bdb3116b4b8
#
_cell.length_a   1.000
_cell.length_b   1.000
_cell.length_c   1.000
_cell.angle_alpha   90.00
_cell.angle_beta   90.00
_cell.angle_gamma   90.00
#
_symmetry.space_group_name_H-M   'P 1'
#
loop_
_entity.id
_entity.type
_entity.pdbx_description
1 polymer ?
#
loop_
_entity_poly.entity_id
_entity_poly.type
_entity_poly.pdbx_seq_one_letter_code
_entity_poly.pdbx_strand_id
1 'polypeptide(L)'
;LEGESLNSIARILKEKGIKTVRGNTEWNVNSIRTILINEKYIGDTMAQKTFTTDYLTKIRKENQGELQKYYVENAHEAIIPREVFYKVQEELHQRANIYKRSSKQETESKGKHSGKYALSKITICKECGCEYRRQIWSKYGEKKAVWRCENRLRNGTRYCKDSPTIEESVLHRAVLHAINQVLENKGDFVQTFRKNVVTALTHGTEDSKYAKEKKKLQKAMAELIQQQARQNGDESTFEERCQAITAQIEALEMKQIKEASKGKKGKKMEDIEDFLDKTNCVLTEYDDKLVRQLIQNINVVNARKIEVVFKSGITVEEILPEC
;
A
#
# COMPACT_ATOMS: atom_id res chain seq x y z
N LEU A 1 -2.93 6.70 -12.59
CA LEU A 1 -3.26 5.47 -11.88
C LEU A 1 -2.93 4.19 -12.67
N GLU A 2 -2.68 4.30 -13.98
CA GLU A 2 -2.26 3.19 -14.86
C GLU A 2 -0.78 2.80 -14.70
N GLY A 3 -0.06 3.41 -13.79
CA GLY A 3 1.35 3.11 -13.55
C GLY A 3 2.33 3.77 -14.52
N GLU A 4 1.88 4.69 -15.37
CA GLU A 4 2.74 5.37 -16.33
C GLU A 4 3.79 6.26 -15.65
N SER A 5 5.00 6.32 -16.24
CA SER A 5 6.04 7.25 -15.79
C SER A 5 5.74 8.69 -16.23
N LEU A 6 6.30 9.68 -15.55
CA LEU A 6 6.12 11.08 -15.96
C LEU A 6 6.60 11.33 -17.40
N ASN A 7 7.67 10.66 -17.84
CA ASN A 7 8.14 10.73 -19.22
C ASN A 7 7.16 10.08 -20.20
N SER A 8 6.54 8.96 -19.81
CA SER A 8 5.52 8.32 -20.63
C SER A 8 4.27 9.18 -20.75
N ILE A 9 3.85 9.81 -19.65
CA ILE A 9 2.73 10.77 -19.66
C ILE A 9 3.04 11.95 -20.62
N ALA A 10 4.25 12.51 -20.60
CA ALA A 10 4.66 13.57 -21.51
C ALA A 10 4.54 13.15 -22.97
N ARG A 11 4.98 11.92 -23.30
CA ARG A 11 4.87 11.36 -24.64
C ARG A 11 3.41 11.16 -25.05
N ILE A 12 2.58 10.59 -24.19
CA ILE A 12 1.15 10.37 -24.46
C ILE A 12 0.42 11.70 -24.71
N LEU A 13 0.71 12.74 -23.92
CA LEU A 13 0.13 14.07 -24.11
C LEU A 13 0.54 14.68 -25.46
N LYS A 14 1.81 14.50 -25.86
CA LYS A 14 2.31 14.91 -27.18
C LYS A 14 1.62 14.15 -28.32
N GLU A 15 1.54 12.82 -28.22
CA GLU A 15 0.86 11.96 -29.21
C GLU A 15 -0.62 12.31 -29.38
N LYS A 16 -1.28 12.67 -28.28
CA LYS A 16 -2.69 13.15 -28.30
C LYS A 16 -2.85 14.61 -28.74
N GLY A 17 -1.77 15.31 -29.06
CA GLY A 17 -1.81 16.70 -29.50
C GLY A 17 -2.26 17.69 -28.42
N ILE A 18 -2.23 17.31 -27.13
CA ILE A 18 -2.65 18.18 -26.02
C ILE A 18 -1.58 19.25 -25.82
N LYS A 19 -1.97 20.51 -25.96
CA LYS A 19 -1.07 21.66 -25.83
C LYS A 19 -0.93 22.12 -24.37
N THR A 20 0.25 22.58 -24.02
CA THR A 20 0.49 23.30 -22.76
C THR A 20 -0.21 24.66 -22.76
N VAL A 21 -0.31 25.31 -21.60
CA VAL A 21 -0.87 26.67 -21.47
C VAL A 21 -0.16 27.68 -22.39
N ARG A 22 1.10 27.45 -22.73
CA ARG A 22 1.89 28.27 -23.64
C ARG A 22 1.71 27.91 -25.13
N GLY A 23 0.83 26.97 -25.46
CA GLY A 23 0.57 26.50 -26.82
C GLY A 23 1.55 25.45 -27.36
N ASN A 24 2.56 25.06 -26.61
CA ASN A 24 3.55 24.06 -27.02
C ASN A 24 2.98 22.64 -26.89
N THR A 25 3.39 21.74 -27.79
CA THR A 25 3.06 20.29 -27.71
C THR A 25 4.06 19.52 -26.84
N GLU A 26 5.22 20.10 -26.56
CA GLU A 26 6.25 19.46 -25.72
C GLU A 26 5.94 19.72 -24.24
N TRP A 27 5.75 18.63 -23.49
CA TRP A 27 5.47 18.67 -22.07
C TRP A 27 6.73 18.45 -21.25
N ASN A 28 7.05 19.41 -20.38
CA ASN A 28 8.13 19.25 -19.41
C ASN A 28 7.67 18.35 -18.24
N VAL A 29 8.50 17.40 -17.87
CA VAL A 29 8.26 16.44 -16.77
C VAL A 29 7.97 17.14 -15.44
N ASN A 30 8.69 18.25 -15.15
CA ASN A 30 8.45 19.02 -13.93
C ASN A 30 7.08 19.71 -13.94
N SER A 31 6.61 20.18 -15.12
CA SER A 31 5.27 20.78 -15.24
C SER A 31 4.19 19.72 -14.97
N ILE A 32 4.33 18.50 -15.51
CA ILE A 32 3.41 17.39 -15.24
C ILE A 32 3.41 17.06 -13.74
N ARG A 33 4.60 16.96 -13.13
CA ARG A 33 4.70 16.72 -11.69
C ARG A 33 3.99 17.80 -10.88
N THR A 34 4.20 19.08 -11.23
CA THR A 34 3.54 20.21 -10.55
C THR A 34 2.03 20.12 -10.66
N ILE A 35 1.48 19.76 -11.82
CA ILE A 35 0.05 19.56 -12.02
C ILE A 35 -0.46 18.44 -11.09
N LEU A 36 0.22 17.30 -11.05
CA LEU A 36 -0.19 16.14 -10.26
C LEU A 36 -0.21 16.40 -8.75
N ILE A 37 0.63 17.31 -8.23
CA ILE A 37 0.71 17.63 -6.80
C ILE A 37 -0.04 18.89 -6.38
N ASN A 38 -0.68 19.59 -7.31
CA ASN A 38 -1.32 20.86 -7.03
C ASN A 38 -2.71 20.66 -6.42
N GLU A 39 -2.87 21.07 -5.16
CA GLU A 39 -4.12 20.99 -4.40
C GLU A 39 -5.28 21.80 -5.01
N LYS A 40 -5.00 22.76 -5.87
CA LYS A 40 -6.05 23.53 -6.52
C LYS A 40 -6.98 22.70 -7.39
N TYR A 41 -6.51 21.56 -7.91
CA TYR A 41 -7.37 20.67 -8.71
C TYR A 41 -8.49 20.00 -7.90
N ILE A 42 -8.36 19.94 -6.57
CA ILE A 42 -9.41 19.43 -5.67
C ILE A 42 -10.21 20.52 -4.97
N GLY A 43 -10.06 21.78 -5.42
CA GLY A 43 -10.79 22.90 -4.85
C GLY A 43 -10.13 23.54 -3.62
N ASP A 44 -8.94 23.10 -3.21
CA ASP A 44 -8.25 23.61 -2.03
C ASP A 44 -7.21 24.68 -2.41
N THR A 45 -6.85 25.52 -1.46
CA THR A 45 -5.83 26.54 -1.66
C THR A 45 -4.90 26.62 -0.46
N MET A 46 -3.59 26.58 -0.73
CA MET A 46 -2.56 26.86 0.27
C MET A 46 -1.96 28.24 0.03
N ALA A 47 -2.14 29.14 0.97
CA ALA A 47 -1.53 30.47 0.97
C ALA A 47 -0.14 30.44 1.61
N GLN A 48 0.67 31.44 1.27
CA GLN A 48 2.03 31.64 1.79
C GLN A 48 3.00 30.45 1.55
N LYS A 49 2.87 29.78 0.39
CA LYS A 49 3.84 28.77 -0.05
C LYS A 49 5.24 29.37 -0.27
N THR A 50 5.30 30.64 -0.65
CA THR A 50 6.53 31.39 -0.91
C THR A 50 6.42 32.77 -0.28
N PHE A 51 7.55 33.36 0.08
CA PHE A 51 7.63 34.72 0.59
C PHE A 51 8.83 35.47 -0.02
N THR A 52 8.78 36.79 0.01
CA THR A 52 9.89 37.65 -0.42
C THR A 52 10.77 37.93 0.79
N THR A 53 12.05 37.57 0.70
CA THR A 53 12.99 37.67 1.84
C THR A 53 13.38 39.10 2.16
N ASP A 54 13.49 39.92 1.12
CA ASP A 54 13.93 41.30 1.27
C ASP A 54 13.23 42.19 0.26
N TYR A 55 12.85 43.37 0.70
CA TYR A 55 12.19 44.39 -0.13
C TYR A 55 13.07 44.91 -1.26
N LEU A 56 14.38 45.03 -1.01
CA LEU A 56 15.34 45.57 -1.98
C LEU A 56 15.68 44.58 -3.09
N THR A 57 15.99 43.35 -2.71
CA THR A 57 16.41 42.28 -3.64
C THR A 57 15.24 41.61 -4.32
N LYS A 58 14.03 41.65 -3.73
CA LYS A 58 12.79 41.03 -4.21
C LYS A 58 12.96 39.49 -4.46
N ILE A 59 13.94 38.87 -3.81
CA ILE A 59 14.17 37.43 -3.96
C ILE A 59 13.04 36.67 -3.27
N ARG A 60 12.38 35.82 -4.05
CA ARG A 60 11.30 34.97 -3.61
C ARG A 60 11.84 33.60 -3.18
N LYS A 61 11.59 33.19 -1.94
CA LYS A 61 11.96 31.88 -1.39
C LYS A 61 10.73 31.04 -1.09
N GLU A 62 10.89 29.73 -1.16
CA GLU A 62 9.90 28.79 -0.68
C GLU A 62 9.81 28.88 0.86
N ASN A 63 8.60 28.96 1.39
CA ASN A 63 8.35 28.99 2.80
C ASN A 63 8.51 27.56 3.37
N GLN A 64 9.57 27.33 4.14
CA GLN A 64 9.85 26.05 4.78
C GLN A 64 9.39 25.98 6.24
N GLY A 65 8.68 27.01 6.71
CA GLY A 65 8.18 27.15 8.07
C GLY A 65 8.52 28.50 8.70
N GLU A 66 9.20 29.39 7.94
CA GLU A 66 9.55 30.74 8.41
C GLU A 66 8.31 31.62 8.64
N LEU A 67 7.28 31.43 7.79
CA LEU A 67 5.99 32.09 7.91
C LEU A 67 4.88 31.06 8.02
N GLN A 68 3.80 31.42 8.72
CA GLN A 68 2.63 30.56 8.86
C GLN A 68 1.97 30.32 7.49
N LYS A 69 1.73 29.04 7.15
CA LYS A 69 0.99 28.65 5.95
C LYS A 69 -0.49 28.46 6.31
N TYR A 70 -1.37 28.91 5.43
CA TYR A 70 -2.81 28.74 5.61
C TYR A 70 -3.34 27.79 4.53
N TYR A 71 -4.04 26.76 4.97
CA TYR A 71 -4.71 25.81 4.09
C TYR A 71 -6.21 26.02 4.20
N VAL A 72 -6.83 26.33 3.07
CA VAL A 72 -8.28 26.55 2.96
C VAL A 72 -8.86 25.42 2.12
N GLU A 73 -9.72 24.63 2.72
CA GLU A 73 -10.46 23.57 2.03
C GLU A 73 -11.67 24.16 1.30
N ASN A 74 -11.98 23.59 0.12
CA ASN A 74 -13.12 23.99 -0.70
C ASN A 74 -13.17 25.50 -1.01
N ALA A 75 -11.99 26.10 -1.29
CA ALA A 75 -11.89 27.50 -1.65
C ALA A 75 -12.50 27.81 -3.03
N HIS A 76 -12.65 26.81 -3.88
CA HIS A 76 -13.30 26.88 -5.20
C HIS A 76 -13.81 25.50 -5.62
N GLU A 77 -14.55 25.45 -6.72
CA GLU A 77 -15.06 24.19 -7.28
C GLU A 77 -13.92 23.25 -7.70
N ALA A 78 -14.03 21.98 -7.34
CA ALA A 78 -13.04 20.95 -7.63
C ALA A 78 -13.12 20.53 -9.11
N ILE A 79 -11.97 20.42 -9.79
CA ILE A 79 -11.87 19.94 -11.18
C ILE A 79 -11.83 18.40 -11.20
N ILE A 80 -11.19 17.80 -10.20
CA ILE A 80 -11.09 16.35 -10.05
C ILE A 80 -11.58 15.91 -8.66
N PRO A 81 -12.13 14.70 -8.52
CA PRO A 81 -12.52 14.15 -7.23
C PRO A 81 -11.33 14.06 -6.27
N ARG A 82 -11.53 14.43 -5.00
CA ARG A 82 -10.51 14.35 -3.94
C ARG A 82 -9.88 12.96 -3.84
N GLU A 83 -10.70 11.92 -3.97
CA GLU A 83 -10.25 10.53 -3.89
C GLU A 83 -9.21 10.18 -4.97
N VAL A 84 -9.45 10.62 -6.20
CA VAL A 84 -8.52 10.42 -7.32
C VAL A 84 -7.20 11.13 -7.05
N PHE A 85 -7.26 12.37 -6.58
CA PHE A 85 -6.07 13.14 -6.24
C PHE A 85 -5.23 12.46 -5.15
N TYR A 86 -5.86 12.03 -4.06
CA TYR A 86 -5.14 11.36 -2.97
C TYR A 86 -4.55 10.02 -3.38
N LYS A 87 -5.23 9.23 -4.23
CA LYS A 87 -4.67 8.01 -4.83
C LYS A 87 -3.42 8.30 -5.67
N VAL A 88 -3.41 9.41 -6.40
CA VAL A 88 -2.22 9.86 -7.16
C VAL A 88 -1.09 10.30 -6.23
N GLN A 89 -1.38 11.05 -5.15
CA GLN A 89 -0.36 11.44 -4.16
C GLN A 89 0.27 10.22 -3.51
N GLU A 90 -0.54 9.23 -3.17
CA GLU A 90 -0.06 7.98 -2.59
C GLU A 90 0.87 7.22 -3.53
N GLU A 91 0.49 7.09 -4.80
CA GLU A 91 1.33 6.45 -5.82
C GLU A 91 2.67 7.18 -6.01
N LEU A 92 2.64 8.53 -6.05
CA LEU A 92 3.85 9.34 -6.13
C LEU A 92 4.74 9.14 -4.90
N HIS A 93 4.15 9.07 -3.71
CA HIS A 93 4.89 8.85 -2.46
C HIS A 93 5.49 7.44 -2.37
N GLN A 94 4.74 6.41 -2.76
CA GLN A 94 5.23 5.04 -2.84
C GLN A 94 6.43 4.94 -3.79
N ARG A 95 6.35 5.55 -4.97
CA ARG A 95 7.47 5.60 -5.92
C ARG A 95 8.69 6.31 -5.36
N ALA A 96 8.50 7.43 -4.65
CA ALA A 96 9.59 8.15 -4.01
C ALA A 96 10.26 7.34 -2.89
N ASN A 97 9.48 6.61 -2.08
CA ASN A 97 10.00 5.77 -0.99
C ASN A 97 10.77 4.55 -1.50
N ILE A 98 10.33 3.97 -2.61
CA ILE A 98 11.05 2.90 -3.29
C ILE A 98 12.44 3.39 -3.75
N TYR A 99 12.51 4.61 -4.28
CA TYR A 99 13.79 5.24 -4.65
C TYR A 99 14.71 5.45 -3.45
N LYS A 100 14.17 5.87 -2.29
CA LYS A 100 14.95 6.08 -1.06
C LYS A 100 15.47 4.76 -0.45
N ARG A 101 14.72 3.66 -0.55
CA ARG A 101 15.18 2.34 -0.11
C ARG A 101 16.33 1.82 -0.95
N SER A 102 16.25 1.99 -2.26
CA SER A 102 17.30 1.55 -3.19
C SER A 102 18.60 2.38 -3.09
N SER A 103 18.52 3.62 -2.60
CA SER A 103 19.71 4.47 -2.42
C SER A 103 20.46 4.26 -1.11
N LYS A 104 19.87 3.55 -0.13
CA LYS A 104 20.53 3.21 1.14
C LYS A 104 21.35 1.92 1.08
N GLN A 105 21.13 1.08 0.07
CA GLN A 105 22.02 -0.03 -0.25
C GLN A 105 23.05 0.48 -1.26
N GLU A 106 24.26 0.67 -0.81
CA GLU A 106 25.42 1.06 -1.61
C GLU A 106 25.75 0.00 -2.67
N THR A 107 24.99 -0.03 -3.75
CA THR A 107 25.40 -0.69 -4.98
C THR A 107 24.91 0.13 -6.17
N GLU A 108 25.87 0.74 -6.81
CA GLU A 108 25.78 1.49 -8.03
C GLU A 108 24.92 0.82 -9.09
N SER A 109 23.70 1.21 -9.24
CA SER A 109 23.07 1.38 -10.54
C SER A 109 21.73 2.05 -10.41
N LYS A 110 21.68 3.30 -10.77
CA LYS A 110 20.47 4.05 -11.11
C LYS A 110 19.83 3.47 -12.37
N GLY A 111 19.41 2.19 -12.30
CA GLY A 111 18.70 1.54 -13.38
C GLY A 111 17.36 2.23 -13.59
N LYS A 112 17.09 2.73 -14.79
CA LYS A 112 15.82 3.28 -15.25
C LYS A 112 14.74 2.18 -15.33
N HIS A 113 14.34 1.61 -14.18
CA HIS A 113 13.32 0.56 -14.19
C HIS A 113 11.94 1.18 -14.08
N SER A 114 11.16 0.91 -15.11
CA SER A 114 9.77 1.33 -15.21
C SER A 114 8.93 0.68 -14.11
N GLY A 115 8.16 1.46 -13.37
CA GLY A 115 7.09 0.97 -12.49
C GLY A 115 5.84 0.55 -13.26
N LYS A 116 5.95 0.29 -14.57
CA LYS A 116 4.85 -0.08 -15.46
C LYS A 116 4.13 -1.34 -14.99
N TYR A 117 4.88 -2.37 -14.62
CA TYR A 117 4.33 -3.65 -14.16
C TYR A 117 4.07 -3.61 -12.66
N ALA A 118 2.92 -4.09 -12.21
CA ALA A 118 2.55 -4.06 -10.79
C ALA A 118 3.52 -4.84 -9.91
N LEU A 119 4.05 -5.96 -10.41
CA LEU A 119 4.99 -6.82 -9.70
C LEU A 119 6.41 -6.24 -9.59
N SER A 120 6.72 -5.18 -10.34
CA SER A 120 8.04 -4.51 -10.24
C SER A 120 8.22 -3.93 -8.84
N LYS A 121 9.38 -4.19 -8.24
CA LYS A 121 9.80 -3.68 -6.92
C LYS A 121 9.06 -4.24 -5.71
N ILE A 122 7.96 -4.95 -5.90
CA ILE A 122 7.25 -5.64 -4.82
C ILE A 122 7.62 -7.12 -4.73
N THR A 123 8.21 -7.70 -5.78
CA THR A 123 8.69 -9.08 -5.78
C THR A 123 10.13 -9.12 -5.28
N ILE A 124 10.35 -9.77 -4.13
CA ILE A 124 11.60 -9.75 -3.36
C ILE A 124 12.12 -11.18 -3.22
N CYS A 125 13.41 -11.37 -3.38
CA CYS A 125 14.08 -12.62 -3.11
C CYS A 125 14.28 -12.79 -1.60
N LYS A 126 13.75 -13.86 -0.99
CA LYS A 126 13.90 -14.10 0.46
C LYS A 126 15.33 -14.48 0.85
N GLU A 127 16.10 -15.05 -0.08
CA GLU A 127 17.49 -15.45 0.15
C GLU A 127 18.44 -14.24 0.30
N CYS A 128 18.36 -13.28 -0.63
CA CYS A 128 19.33 -12.16 -0.67
C CYS A 128 18.68 -10.77 -0.45
N GLY A 129 17.38 -10.68 -0.28
CA GLY A 129 16.64 -9.43 -0.08
C GLY A 129 16.54 -8.51 -1.31
N CYS A 130 17.11 -8.91 -2.45
CA CYS A 130 17.07 -8.12 -3.67
C CYS A 130 15.77 -8.26 -4.43
N GLU A 131 15.43 -7.23 -5.21
CA GLU A 131 14.22 -7.24 -6.04
C GLU A 131 14.34 -8.24 -7.19
N TYR A 132 13.21 -8.78 -7.60
CA TYR A 132 13.08 -9.49 -8.86
C TYR A 132 12.84 -8.51 -10.00
N ARG A 133 13.51 -8.75 -11.14
CA ARG A 133 13.38 -7.93 -12.34
C ARG A 133 12.77 -8.71 -13.50
N ARG A 134 11.89 -8.04 -14.20
CA ARG A 134 11.31 -8.55 -15.44
C ARG A 134 12.36 -8.53 -16.54
N GLN A 135 12.55 -9.67 -17.20
CA GLN A 135 13.42 -9.87 -18.35
C GLN A 135 12.63 -10.50 -19.50
N ILE A 136 13.02 -10.21 -20.72
CA ILE A 136 12.46 -10.89 -21.88
C ILE A 136 13.53 -11.86 -22.39
N TRP A 137 13.22 -13.14 -22.32
CA TRP A 137 14.05 -14.17 -22.90
C TRP A 137 13.57 -14.46 -24.32
N SER A 138 14.53 -14.56 -25.23
CA SER A 138 14.27 -15.01 -26.60
C SER A 138 14.98 -16.33 -26.81
N LYS A 139 14.21 -17.38 -27.08
CA LYS A 139 14.75 -18.70 -27.41
C LYS A 139 13.99 -19.21 -28.64
N TYR A 140 14.74 -19.57 -29.69
CA TYR A 140 14.17 -20.07 -30.99
C TYR A 140 13.11 -19.15 -31.61
N GLY A 141 13.26 -17.80 -31.45
CA GLY A 141 12.29 -16.84 -31.99
C GLY A 141 11.11 -16.52 -31.07
N GLU A 142 10.85 -17.32 -30.07
CA GLU A 142 9.82 -17.05 -29.07
C GLU A 142 10.34 -16.13 -27.96
N LYS A 143 9.56 -15.10 -27.64
CA LYS A 143 9.86 -14.15 -26.55
C LYS A 143 9.01 -14.49 -25.36
N LYS A 144 9.66 -14.89 -24.25
CA LYS A 144 8.99 -15.13 -22.96
C LYS A 144 9.40 -14.09 -21.93
N ALA A 145 8.42 -13.57 -21.21
CA ALA A 145 8.68 -12.69 -20.09
C ALA A 145 8.94 -13.53 -18.81
N VAL A 146 10.06 -13.25 -18.15
CA VAL A 146 10.47 -13.96 -16.93
C VAL A 146 10.89 -12.98 -15.87
N TRP A 147 10.73 -13.39 -14.61
CA TRP A 147 11.17 -12.66 -13.44
C TRP A 147 12.38 -13.34 -12.82
N ARG A 148 13.44 -12.56 -12.55
CA ARG A 148 14.71 -13.05 -11.99
C ARG A 148 15.23 -12.12 -10.91
N CYS A 149 15.85 -12.71 -9.89
CA CYS A 149 16.54 -11.96 -8.84
C CYS A 149 17.63 -11.07 -9.43
N GLU A 150 17.64 -9.79 -9.06
CA GLU A 150 18.62 -8.82 -9.54
C GLU A 150 20.07 -9.20 -9.15
N ASN A 151 20.28 -9.65 -7.93
CA ASN A 151 21.59 -10.06 -7.45
C ASN A 151 22.14 -11.24 -8.27
N ARG A 152 21.27 -12.25 -8.54
CA ARG A 152 21.65 -13.37 -9.42
C ARG A 152 21.93 -12.93 -10.85
N LEU A 153 21.21 -11.93 -11.37
CA LEU A 153 21.44 -11.38 -12.70
C LEU A 153 22.79 -10.66 -12.83
N ARG A 154 23.18 -9.91 -11.80
CA ARG A 154 24.42 -9.09 -11.83
C ARG A 154 25.64 -9.86 -11.41
N ASN A 155 25.52 -10.63 -10.33
CA ASN A 155 26.65 -11.25 -9.64
C ASN A 155 26.72 -12.77 -9.84
N GLY A 156 25.69 -13.37 -10.49
CA GLY A 156 25.63 -14.79 -10.79
C GLY A 156 25.11 -15.64 -9.62
N THR A 157 25.13 -16.96 -9.85
CA THR A 157 24.64 -17.96 -8.88
C THR A 157 25.47 -18.05 -7.60
N ARG A 158 26.66 -17.48 -7.58
CA ARG A 158 27.53 -17.46 -6.40
C ARG A 158 26.95 -16.66 -5.25
N TYR A 159 26.17 -15.62 -5.55
CA TYR A 159 25.62 -14.70 -4.56
C TYR A 159 24.16 -14.94 -4.23
N CYS A 160 23.44 -15.69 -5.06
CA CYS A 160 22.07 -16.10 -4.83
C CYS A 160 21.84 -17.43 -5.53
N LYS A 161 21.88 -18.53 -4.77
CA LYS A 161 21.87 -19.91 -5.31
C LYS A 161 20.48 -20.39 -5.64
N ASP A 162 19.54 -20.16 -4.74
CA ASP A 162 18.23 -20.81 -4.74
C ASP A 162 17.10 -19.91 -5.34
N SER A 163 17.47 -18.70 -5.83
CA SER A 163 16.47 -17.84 -6.46
C SER A 163 16.05 -18.39 -7.83
N PRO A 164 14.80 -18.79 -8.01
CA PRO A 164 14.33 -19.32 -9.28
C PRO A 164 14.17 -18.24 -10.33
N THR A 165 14.14 -18.65 -11.59
CA THR A 165 13.57 -17.85 -12.67
C THR A 165 12.11 -18.24 -12.82
N ILE A 166 11.22 -17.26 -12.72
CA ILE A 166 9.77 -17.49 -12.73
C ILE A 166 9.18 -16.90 -14.01
N GLU A 167 8.44 -17.69 -14.78
CA GLU A 167 7.70 -17.16 -15.93
C GLU A 167 6.59 -16.21 -15.45
N GLU A 168 6.38 -15.12 -16.18
CA GLU A 168 5.40 -14.10 -15.80
C GLU A 168 3.99 -14.65 -15.69
N SER A 169 3.60 -15.53 -16.61
CA SER A 169 2.30 -16.22 -16.61
C SER A 169 2.08 -17.08 -15.36
N VAL A 170 3.13 -17.73 -14.89
CA VAL A 170 3.10 -18.56 -13.66
C VAL A 170 2.94 -17.66 -12.43
N LEU A 171 3.72 -16.57 -12.36
CA LEU A 171 3.65 -15.63 -11.27
C LEU A 171 2.29 -14.92 -11.20
N HIS A 172 1.73 -14.52 -12.36
CA HIS A 172 0.40 -13.92 -12.45
C HIS A 172 -0.70 -14.88 -11.95
N ARG A 173 -0.65 -16.16 -12.33
CA ARG A 173 -1.62 -17.16 -11.85
C ARG A 173 -1.52 -17.39 -10.36
N ALA A 174 -0.32 -17.50 -9.80
CA ALA A 174 -0.12 -17.68 -8.37
C ALA A 174 -0.65 -16.47 -7.57
N VAL A 175 -0.37 -15.25 -8.04
CA VAL A 175 -0.89 -14.03 -7.42
C VAL A 175 -2.42 -13.95 -7.50
N LEU A 176 -3.00 -14.29 -8.65
CA LEU A 176 -4.45 -14.33 -8.84
C LEU A 176 -5.10 -15.37 -7.90
N HIS A 177 -4.50 -16.55 -7.76
CA HIS A 177 -4.97 -17.60 -6.85
C HIS A 177 -4.93 -17.13 -5.39
N ALA A 178 -3.83 -16.50 -4.96
CA ALA A 178 -3.73 -15.91 -3.62
C ALA A 178 -4.81 -14.83 -3.35
N ILE A 179 -5.12 -13.99 -4.34
CA ILE A 179 -6.20 -13.00 -4.21
C ILE A 179 -7.55 -13.72 -4.08
N ASN A 180 -7.81 -14.76 -4.89
CA ASN A 180 -9.07 -15.50 -4.82
C ASN A 180 -9.24 -16.23 -3.48
N GLN A 181 -8.18 -16.83 -2.92
CA GLN A 181 -8.24 -17.43 -1.58
C GLN A 181 -8.66 -16.40 -0.51
N VAL A 182 -8.15 -15.19 -0.61
CA VAL A 182 -8.54 -14.10 0.29
C VAL A 182 -10.00 -13.68 0.07
N LEU A 183 -10.46 -13.65 -1.19
CA LEU A 183 -11.85 -13.33 -1.52
C LEU A 183 -12.83 -14.41 -1.06
N GLU A 184 -12.45 -15.67 -1.05
CA GLU A 184 -13.24 -16.78 -0.53
C GLU A 184 -13.40 -16.70 1.01
N ASN A 185 -12.35 -16.27 1.72
CA ASN A 185 -12.31 -16.14 3.17
C ASN A 185 -12.50 -14.68 3.65
N LYS A 186 -13.43 -13.94 3.03
CA LYS A 186 -13.65 -12.50 3.30
C LYS A 186 -13.81 -12.15 4.77
N GLY A 187 -14.59 -12.95 5.52
CA GLY A 187 -14.87 -12.69 6.93
C GLY A 187 -13.60 -12.64 7.79
N ASP A 188 -12.77 -13.66 7.66
CA ASP A 188 -11.51 -13.77 8.40
C ASP A 188 -10.48 -12.72 7.96
N PHE A 189 -10.48 -12.39 6.66
CA PHE A 189 -9.62 -11.35 6.11
C PHE A 189 -9.96 -9.97 6.70
N VAL A 190 -11.23 -9.58 6.69
CA VAL A 190 -11.70 -8.29 7.23
C VAL A 190 -11.44 -8.22 8.75
N GLN A 191 -11.70 -9.29 9.50
CA GLN A 191 -11.42 -9.33 10.94
C GLN A 191 -9.94 -9.19 11.25
N THR A 192 -9.08 -9.94 10.54
CA THR A 192 -7.63 -9.88 10.72
C THR A 192 -7.08 -8.51 10.33
N PHE A 193 -7.59 -7.94 9.26
CA PHE A 193 -7.24 -6.58 8.82
C PHE A 193 -7.62 -5.54 9.87
N ARG A 194 -8.84 -5.59 10.42
CA ARG A 194 -9.28 -4.72 11.50
C ARG A 194 -8.39 -4.84 12.74
N LYS A 195 -8.05 -6.06 13.16
CA LYS A 195 -7.13 -6.29 14.29
C LYS A 195 -5.75 -5.69 14.04
N ASN A 196 -5.17 -5.89 12.86
CA ASN A 196 -3.86 -5.37 12.49
C ASN A 196 -3.83 -3.84 12.43
N VAL A 197 -4.89 -3.21 11.92
CA VAL A 197 -5.01 -1.74 11.90
C VAL A 197 -5.11 -1.20 13.32
N VAL A 198 -5.93 -1.81 14.19
CA VAL A 198 -6.02 -1.43 15.61
C VAL A 198 -4.66 -1.55 16.29
N THR A 199 -3.97 -2.67 16.10
CA THR A 199 -2.64 -2.90 16.68
C THR A 199 -1.63 -1.87 16.20
N ALA A 200 -1.61 -1.56 14.90
CA ALA A 200 -0.71 -0.55 14.32
C ALA A 200 -1.00 0.89 14.78
N LEU A 201 -2.24 1.16 15.19
CA LEU A 201 -2.65 2.45 15.73
C LEU A 201 -2.38 2.56 17.24
N THR A 202 -2.40 1.43 17.95
CA THR A 202 -2.18 1.37 19.41
C THR A 202 -0.70 1.34 19.79
N HIS A 203 0.18 0.84 18.95
CA HIS A 203 1.64 0.83 19.19
C HIS A 203 2.28 2.22 19.33
N GLY A 204 1.54 3.30 19.10
CA GLY A 204 2.01 4.69 19.29
C GLY A 204 1.46 5.40 20.54
N THR A 205 0.52 4.79 21.27
CA THR A 205 -0.14 5.43 22.42
C THR A 205 -0.48 4.40 23.50
N GLU A 206 0.54 3.99 24.26
CA GLU A 206 0.32 3.16 25.48
C GLU A 206 -0.58 3.86 26.52
N ASP A 207 -0.80 5.15 26.38
CA ASP A 207 -1.63 5.99 27.27
C ASP A 207 -3.06 6.25 26.76
N SER A 208 -3.53 5.58 25.71
CA SER A 208 -4.90 5.82 25.22
C SER A 208 -5.94 5.36 26.25
N LYS A 209 -7.00 6.16 26.42
CA LYS A 209 -8.17 5.81 27.28
C LYS A 209 -8.66 4.38 27.01
N TYR A 210 -8.67 3.97 25.76
CA TYR A 210 -9.11 2.66 25.31
C TYR A 210 -8.22 1.51 25.76
N ALA A 211 -6.89 1.70 25.82
CA ALA A 211 -5.96 0.68 26.30
C ALA A 211 -6.14 0.41 27.79
N LYS A 212 -6.38 1.47 28.60
CA LYS A 212 -6.66 1.34 30.03
C LYS A 212 -7.99 0.64 30.30
N GLU A 213 -9.01 0.95 29.52
CA GLU A 213 -10.35 0.37 29.67
C GLU A 213 -10.39 -1.09 29.21
N LYS A 214 -9.73 -1.42 28.10
CA LYS A 214 -9.54 -2.79 27.62
C LYS A 214 -8.80 -3.67 28.64
N LYS A 215 -7.73 -3.14 29.25
CA LYS A 215 -6.97 -3.83 30.29
C LYS A 215 -7.82 -4.11 31.56
N LYS A 216 -8.73 -3.19 31.93
CA LYS A 216 -9.69 -3.40 33.02
C LYS A 216 -10.66 -4.54 32.69
N LEU A 217 -11.21 -4.58 31.48
CA LEU A 217 -12.14 -5.64 31.06
C LEU A 217 -11.45 -7.00 30.95
N GLN A 218 -10.22 -7.04 30.44
CA GLN A 218 -9.42 -8.27 30.41
C GLN A 218 -9.12 -8.80 31.80
N LYS A 219 -8.84 -7.89 32.76
CA LYS A 219 -8.64 -8.26 34.15
C LYS A 219 -9.91 -8.79 34.81
N ALA A 220 -11.07 -8.13 34.55
CA ALA A 220 -12.37 -8.62 35.01
C ALA A 220 -12.71 -10.02 34.44
N MET A 221 -12.37 -10.27 33.18
CA MET A 221 -12.55 -11.58 32.55
C MET A 221 -11.68 -12.65 33.20
N ALA A 222 -10.41 -12.33 33.49
CA ALA A 222 -9.48 -13.23 34.18
C ALA A 222 -9.96 -13.55 35.63
N GLU A 223 -10.48 -12.55 36.32
CA GLU A 223 -11.05 -12.73 37.67
C GLU A 223 -12.31 -13.62 37.65
N LEU A 224 -13.19 -13.46 36.65
CA LEU A 224 -14.36 -14.32 36.44
C LEU A 224 -13.96 -15.78 36.19
N ILE A 225 -12.97 -16.00 35.35
CA ILE A 225 -12.44 -17.36 35.07
C ILE A 225 -11.85 -17.98 36.33
N GLN A 226 -11.11 -17.20 37.14
CA GLN A 226 -10.58 -17.70 38.41
C GLN A 226 -11.66 -18.01 39.44
N GLN A 227 -12.74 -17.21 39.50
CA GLN A 227 -13.88 -17.46 40.38
C GLN A 227 -14.63 -18.74 40.00
N GLN A 228 -14.84 -18.96 38.69
CA GLN A 228 -15.48 -20.20 38.20
C GLN A 228 -14.64 -21.45 38.52
N ALA A 229 -13.33 -21.35 38.39
CA ALA A 229 -12.42 -22.45 38.71
C ALA A 229 -12.38 -22.81 40.23
N ARG A 230 -12.77 -21.86 41.09
CA ARG A 230 -12.82 -22.08 42.56
C ARG A 230 -14.19 -22.46 43.11
N GLN A 231 -15.25 -22.12 42.42
CA GLN A 231 -16.64 -22.39 42.79
C GLN A 231 -17.30 -23.07 41.62
N ASN A 232 -17.83 -24.29 41.84
CA ASN A 232 -18.72 -24.98 40.88
C ASN A 232 -20.05 -24.21 40.80
N GLY A 233 -20.01 -23.00 40.26
CA GLY A 233 -21.15 -22.14 40.05
C GLY A 233 -21.91 -22.50 38.77
N ASP A 234 -23.12 -21.96 38.63
CA ASP A 234 -24.03 -22.17 37.51
C ASP A 234 -23.37 -21.75 36.18
N GLU A 235 -23.21 -22.72 35.27
CA GLU A 235 -22.47 -22.61 34.02
C GLU A 235 -23.14 -21.57 33.08
N SER A 236 -24.47 -21.45 33.13
CA SER A 236 -25.23 -20.52 32.28
C SER A 236 -24.99 -19.05 32.65
N THR A 237 -24.92 -18.71 33.93
CA THR A 237 -24.62 -17.36 34.40
C THR A 237 -23.17 -16.94 34.15
N PHE A 238 -22.25 -17.90 34.10
CA PHE A 238 -20.86 -17.66 33.75
C PHE A 238 -20.72 -17.32 32.26
N GLU A 239 -21.36 -18.12 31.38
CA GLU A 239 -21.36 -17.87 29.94
C GLU A 239 -21.94 -16.50 29.57
N GLU A 240 -23.07 -16.13 30.16
CA GLU A 240 -23.69 -14.82 29.94
C GLU A 240 -22.76 -13.65 30.32
N ARG A 241 -22.07 -13.76 31.46
CA ARG A 241 -21.10 -12.75 31.88
C ARG A 241 -19.87 -12.66 31.01
N CYS A 242 -19.35 -13.80 30.56
CA CYS A 242 -18.25 -13.85 29.61
C CYS A 242 -18.64 -13.23 28.25
N GLN A 243 -19.83 -13.55 27.74
CA GLN A 243 -20.37 -12.97 26.51
C GLN A 243 -20.55 -11.45 26.63
N ALA A 244 -21.06 -10.96 27.77
CA ALA A 244 -21.23 -9.54 28.04
C ALA A 244 -19.89 -8.77 28.05
N ILE A 245 -18.84 -9.34 28.67
CA ILE A 245 -17.50 -8.72 28.66
C ILE A 245 -16.88 -8.75 27.27
N THR A 246 -17.04 -9.85 26.53
CA THR A 246 -16.56 -9.98 25.15
C THR A 246 -17.22 -8.94 24.26
N ALA A 247 -18.54 -8.77 24.34
CA ALA A 247 -19.27 -7.75 23.60
C ALA A 247 -18.83 -6.32 23.96
N GLN A 248 -18.48 -6.05 25.22
CA GLN A 248 -17.93 -4.75 25.63
C GLN A 248 -16.54 -4.50 25.04
N ILE A 249 -15.67 -5.51 25.00
CA ILE A 249 -14.35 -5.41 24.37
C ILE A 249 -14.50 -5.13 22.88
N GLU A 250 -15.38 -5.84 22.19
CA GLU A 250 -15.67 -5.63 20.76
C GLU A 250 -16.24 -4.23 20.49
N ALA A 251 -17.15 -3.75 21.35
CA ALA A 251 -17.70 -2.40 21.23
C ALA A 251 -16.64 -1.30 21.43
N LEU A 252 -15.68 -1.51 22.33
CA LEU A 252 -14.54 -0.60 22.52
C LEU A 252 -13.60 -0.62 21.32
N GLU A 253 -13.31 -1.80 20.77
CA GLU A 253 -12.51 -1.95 19.55
C GLU A 253 -13.17 -1.24 18.36
N MET A 254 -14.50 -1.39 18.21
CA MET A 254 -15.23 -0.68 17.17
C MET A 254 -15.24 0.85 17.34
N LYS A 255 -15.33 1.35 18.57
CA LYS A 255 -15.20 2.79 18.84
C LYS A 255 -13.78 3.30 18.50
N GLN A 256 -12.76 2.56 18.88
CA GLN A 256 -11.37 2.88 18.58
C GLN A 256 -11.10 2.89 17.07
N ILE A 257 -11.67 1.93 16.32
CA ILE A 257 -11.62 1.87 14.86
C ILE A 257 -12.31 3.10 14.25
N LYS A 258 -13.52 3.44 14.72
CA LYS A 258 -14.26 4.62 14.22
C LYS A 258 -13.53 5.94 14.47
N GLU A 259 -12.83 6.09 15.58
CA GLU A 259 -12.02 7.28 15.83
C GLU A 259 -10.74 7.31 15.00
N ALA A 260 -10.10 6.17 14.84
CA ALA A 260 -8.93 6.00 13.99
C ALA A 260 -9.25 6.17 12.49
N SER A 261 -10.47 5.81 12.07
CA SER A 261 -10.94 5.94 10.68
C SER A 261 -11.22 7.39 10.26
N LYS A 262 -11.31 8.33 11.19
CA LYS A 262 -11.37 9.77 10.86
C LYS A 262 -10.07 10.31 10.23
N GLY A 263 -9.00 9.50 10.17
CA GLY A 263 -7.71 9.82 9.54
C GLY A 263 -7.53 9.16 8.16
N LYS A 264 -6.44 9.55 7.45
CA LYS A 264 -6.06 9.00 6.13
C LYS A 264 -5.98 7.47 6.05
N LYS A 265 -5.72 6.78 7.17
CA LYS A 265 -5.65 5.30 7.24
C LYS A 265 -7.03 4.64 7.26
N GLY A 266 -8.05 5.32 7.79
CA GLY A 266 -9.41 4.80 7.84
C GLY A 266 -10.08 4.76 6.46
N LYS A 267 -9.84 5.78 5.62
CA LYS A 267 -10.35 5.78 4.24
C LYS A 267 -9.82 4.61 3.41
N LYS A 268 -8.57 4.18 3.64
CA LYS A 268 -8.02 2.99 2.99
C LYS A 268 -8.72 1.70 3.41
N MET A 269 -9.20 1.66 4.64
CA MET A 269 -9.93 0.53 5.17
C MET A 269 -11.31 0.43 4.52
N GLU A 270 -12.01 1.54 4.41
CA GLU A 270 -13.29 1.64 3.71
C GLU A 270 -13.16 1.28 2.21
N ASP A 271 -12.11 1.78 1.53
CA ASP A 271 -11.83 1.46 0.12
C ASP A 271 -11.59 -0.05 -0.11
N ILE A 272 -10.94 -0.75 0.83
CA ILE A 272 -10.68 -2.19 0.75
C ILE A 272 -11.96 -2.98 1.10
N GLU A 273 -12.68 -2.59 2.14
CA GLU A 273 -13.96 -3.21 2.52
C GLU A 273 -14.99 -3.05 1.39
N ASP A 274 -15.14 -1.85 0.84
CA ASP A 274 -16.02 -1.57 -0.31
C ASP A 274 -15.64 -2.38 -1.55
N PHE A 275 -14.34 -2.59 -1.79
CA PHE A 275 -13.88 -3.43 -2.88
C PHE A 275 -14.26 -4.90 -2.65
N LEU A 276 -14.01 -5.42 -1.44
CA LEU A 276 -14.35 -6.80 -1.08
C LEU A 276 -15.87 -7.06 -1.14
N ASP A 277 -16.68 -6.08 -0.75
CA ASP A 277 -18.14 -6.19 -0.79
C ASP A 277 -18.69 -6.15 -2.23
N LYS A 278 -18.07 -5.35 -3.10
CA LYS A 278 -18.46 -5.25 -4.52
C LYS A 278 -17.99 -6.45 -5.36
N THR A 279 -16.94 -7.16 -4.90
CA THR A 279 -16.36 -8.29 -5.63
C THR A 279 -16.90 -9.61 -5.09
N ASN A 280 -18.04 -10.06 -5.63
CA ASN A 280 -18.68 -11.32 -5.26
C ASN A 280 -18.36 -12.51 -6.16
N CYS A 281 -17.41 -12.36 -7.08
CA CYS A 281 -17.02 -13.42 -8.02
C CYS A 281 -15.53 -13.71 -7.95
N VAL A 282 -15.19 -14.97 -8.26
CA VAL A 282 -13.81 -15.41 -8.44
C VAL A 282 -13.23 -14.66 -9.64
N LEU A 283 -12.07 -14.06 -9.45
CA LEU A 283 -11.37 -13.35 -10.52
C LEU A 283 -10.75 -14.35 -11.47
N THR A 284 -11.00 -14.18 -12.76
CA THR A 284 -10.48 -15.06 -13.83
C THR A 284 -9.22 -14.50 -14.50
N GLU A 285 -9.03 -13.19 -14.44
CA GLU A 285 -7.92 -12.51 -15.10
C GLU A 285 -7.08 -11.71 -14.11
N TYR A 286 -5.77 -11.68 -14.38
CA TYR A 286 -4.81 -10.88 -13.60
C TYR A 286 -4.96 -9.41 -13.96
N ASP A 287 -5.12 -8.55 -12.95
CA ASP A 287 -5.18 -7.09 -13.10
C ASP A 287 -4.10 -6.38 -12.27
N ASP A 288 -3.22 -5.65 -12.94
CA ASP A 288 -2.18 -4.82 -12.33
C ASP A 288 -2.73 -3.79 -11.32
N LYS A 289 -3.95 -3.28 -11.53
CA LYS A 289 -4.58 -2.28 -10.63
C LYS A 289 -4.93 -2.92 -9.30
N LEU A 290 -5.52 -4.12 -9.34
CA LEU A 290 -5.86 -4.89 -8.13
C LEU A 290 -4.64 -5.27 -7.34
N VAL A 291 -3.60 -5.75 -8.01
CA VAL A 291 -2.32 -6.09 -7.37
C VAL A 291 -1.73 -4.88 -6.65
N ARG A 292 -1.73 -3.71 -7.29
CA ARG A 292 -1.26 -2.46 -6.66
C ARG A 292 -2.11 -2.03 -5.46
N GLN A 293 -3.40 -2.33 -5.46
CA GLN A 293 -4.30 -1.98 -4.36
C GLN A 293 -4.15 -2.92 -3.17
N LEU A 294 -4.06 -4.23 -3.40
CA LEU A 294 -4.16 -5.26 -2.38
C LEU A 294 -2.81 -5.75 -1.86
N ILE A 295 -1.79 -5.86 -2.73
CA ILE A 295 -0.54 -6.52 -2.39
C ILE A 295 0.50 -5.49 -1.92
N GLN A 296 1.20 -5.83 -0.83
CA GLN A 296 2.31 -5.06 -0.30
C GLN A 296 3.63 -5.53 -0.90
N ASN A 297 3.93 -6.82 -0.82
CA ASN A 297 5.10 -7.45 -1.41
C ASN A 297 4.88 -8.95 -1.65
N ILE A 298 5.71 -9.53 -2.50
CA ILE A 298 5.75 -10.95 -2.82
C ILE A 298 7.16 -11.43 -2.51
N ASN A 299 7.28 -12.37 -1.56
CA ASN A 299 8.56 -12.95 -1.19
C ASN A 299 8.75 -14.27 -1.93
N VAL A 300 9.76 -14.36 -2.76
CA VAL A 300 10.14 -15.61 -3.41
C VAL A 300 11.04 -16.39 -2.45
N VAL A 301 10.48 -17.48 -1.90
CA VAL A 301 11.17 -18.30 -0.89
C VAL A 301 12.13 -19.29 -1.54
N ASN A 302 11.63 -20.04 -2.52
CA ASN A 302 12.41 -21.03 -3.27
C ASN A 302 11.76 -21.28 -4.66
N ALA A 303 12.22 -22.29 -5.38
CA ALA A 303 11.74 -22.61 -6.72
C ALA A 303 10.25 -22.99 -6.78
N ARG A 304 9.66 -23.44 -5.66
CA ARG A 304 8.29 -23.93 -5.59
C ARG A 304 7.36 -23.09 -4.73
N LYS A 305 7.89 -22.14 -3.95
CA LYS A 305 7.10 -21.44 -2.93
C LYS A 305 7.30 -19.93 -3.01
N ILE A 306 6.19 -19.21 -3.05
CA ILE A 306 6.14 -17.77 -2.86
C ILE A 306 5.20 -17.43 -1.69
N GLU A 307 5.45 -16.31 -1.03
CA GLU A 307 4.58 -15.73 -0.02
C GLU A 307 4.04 -14.40 -0.55
N VAL A 308 2.74 -14.29 -0.67
CA VAL A 308 2.05 -13.07 -1.09
C VAL A 308 1.60 -12.32 0.17
N VAL A 309 2.21 -11.18 0.44
CA VAL A 309 1.90 -10.35 1.61
C VAL A 309 0.94 -9.24 1.17
N PHE A 310 -0.25 -9.25 1.74
CA PHE A 310 -1.27 -8.26 1.49
C PHE A 310 -1.04 -7.00 2.34
N LYS A 311 -1.55 -5.86 1.90
CA LYS A 311 -1.51 -4.60 2.66
C LYS A 311 -2.29 -4.66 3.98
N SER A 312 -3.18 -5.62 4.11
CA SER A 312 -3.86 -5.99 5.35
C SER A 312 -2.96 -6.63 6.39
N GLY A 313 -1.73 -7.03 6.01
CA GLY A 313 -0.80 -7.80 6.85
C GLY A 313 -1.01 -9.32 6.80
N ILE A 314 -1.98 -9.79 6.03
CA ILE A 314 -2.18 -11.23 5.81
C ILE A 314 -1.14 -11.72 4.79
N THR A 315 -0.60 -12.92 5.04
CA THR A 315 0.33 -13.59 4.13
C THR A 315 -0.30 -14.89 3.66
N VAL A 316 -0.36 -15.08 2.35
CA VAL A 316 -0.81 -16.30 1.70
C VAL A 316 0.39 -16.98 1.04
N GLU A 317 0.53 -18.27 1.29
CA GLU A 317 1.58 -19.09 0.70
C GLU A 317 1.06 -19.77 -0.57
N GLU A 318 1.80 -19.63 -1.66
CA GLU A 318 1.46 -20.23 -2.94
C GLU A 318 2.55 -21.16 -3.45
N ILE A 319 2.14 -22.29 -3.99
CA ILE A 319 3.03 -23.29 -4.58
C ILE A 319 3.11 -23.04 -6.10
N LEU A 320 4.31 -22.80 -6.57
CA LEU A 320 4.56 -22.68 -8.00
C LEU A 320 4.67 -24.07 -8.65
N PRO A 321 4.11 -24.28 -9.85
CA PRO A 321 4.31 -25.50 -10.61
C PRO A 321 5.79 -25.69 -10.95
N GLU A 322 6.20 -26.93 -11.11
CA GLU A 322 7.55 -27.25 -11.57
C GLU A 322 7.75 -26.69 -12.99
N CYS A 323 8.88 -25.97 -13.20
CA CYS A 323 9.27 -25.43 -14.50
C CYS A 323 9.97 -26.49 -15.36
#